data_c2b659efbbefd84ec2a22e6766a3a967
#
_entry.id   c2b659efbbefd84ec2a22e6766a3a967
#
_cell.length_a   1.000
_cell.length_b   1.000
_cell.length_c   1.000
_cell.angle_alpha   90.00
_cell.angle_beta   90.00
_cell.angle_gamma   90.00
#
_symmetry.space_group_name_H-M   'P 1'
#
loop_
_entity.id
_entity.type
_entity.pdbx_description
1 polymer ?
#
loop_
_entity_poly.entity_id
_entity_poly.type
_entity_poly.pdbx_seq_one_letter_code
_entity_poly.pdbx_strand_id
1 'polypeptide(L)'
;CNSMNTTWKIENNQITTGNLAATQMACPSNAMAQEGIAAGLFENGKTAFAFDMSSATQPTLTLTDAKGQKLVFTGSMTPEAQYQTQGETIFLEVSPETKKCTGVAPQTCLQVREIKYDDQGLKTQVDKDWTLFYNHIQGFEHSNNERQVIRVKRYEIKNPAADQSKYAYVHDMTIERETIKGSL
;
A
#
# COMPACT_ATOMS: atom_id res chain seq x y z
N CYS A 1 8.86 8.27 6.99
CA CYS A 1 8.75 9.65 6.52
C CYS A 1 9.49 9.81 5.21
N ASN A 2 10.81 9.57 5.15
CA ASN A 2 11.55 9.58 3.90
C ASN A 2 11.50 8.23 3.19
N SER A 3 11.47 8.25 1.86
CA SER A 3 11.64 7.05 1.02
C SER A 3 13.12 6.80 0.78
N MET A 4 13.54 5.55 0.86
CA MET A 4 14.90 5.12 0.62
C MET A 4 14.94 4.05 -0.45
N ASN A 5 15.90 4.14 -1.37
CA ASN A 5 16.11 3.18 -2.43
C ASN A 5 17.60 2.85 -2.57
N THR A 6 17.90 1.58 -2.75
CA THR A 6 19.27 1.10 -3.01
C THR A 6 19.21 -0.13 -3.90
N THR A 7 20.32 -0.43 -4.55
CA THR A 7 20.52 -1.73 -5.21
C THR A 7 20.93 -2.77 -4.19
N TRP A 8 20.59 -4.03 -4.42
CA TRP A 8 20.96 -5.10 -3.51
C TRP A 8 21.28 -6.40 -4.26
N LYS A 9 22.07 -7.24 -3.64
CA LYS A 9 22.32 -8.62 -4.04
C LYS A 9 22.50 -9.52 -2.84
N ILE A 10 22.19 -10.80 -3.00
CA ILE A 10 22.42 -11.83 -1.99
C ILE A 10 23.55 -12.71 -2.46
N GLU A 11 24.57 -12.81 -1.64
CA GLU A 11 25.71 -13.71 -1.83
C GLU A 11 26.15 -14.27 -0.46
N ASN A 12 26.42 -15.57 -0.38
CA ASN A 12 26.97 -16.23 0.81
C ASN A 12 26.19 -15.92 2.11
N ASN A 13 24.84 -15.99 2.09
CA ASN A 13 23.96 -15.65 3.20
C ASN A 13 24.11 -14.22 3.72
N GLN A 14 24.55 -13.30 2.86
CA GLN A 14 24.63 -11.89 3.16
C GLN A 14 23.89 -11.08 2.10
N ILE A 15 23.27 -9.99 2.53
CA ILE A 15 22.74 -8.96 1.66
C ILE A 15 23.80 -7.88 1.55
N THR A 16 24.21 -7.58 0.32
CA THR A 16 25.11 -6.46 0.01
C THR A 16 24.27 -5.38 -0.67
N THR A 17 24.34 -4.16 -0.19
CA THR A 17 23.63 -2.99 -0.74
C THR A 17 24.61 -2.00 -1.35
N GLY A 18 24.15 -1.25 -2.36
CA GLY A 18 24.89 -0.18 -2.99
C GLY A 18 24.62 1.18 -2.38
N ASN A 19 24.86 2.23 -3.16
CA ASN A 19 24.56 3.61 -2.74
C ASN A 19 23.06 3.78 -2.41
N LEU A 20 22.78 4.47 -1.32
CA LEU A 20 21.44 4.75 -0.86
C LEU A 20 20.98 6.13 -1.38
N ALA A 21 19.86 6.14 -2.09
CA ALA A 21 19.16 7.37 -2.44
C ALA A 21 17.98 7.55 -1.49
N ALA A 22 17.85 8.73 -0.90
CA ALA A 22 16.75 9.05 0.02
C ALA A 22 16.13 10.41 -0.28
N THR A 23 14.81 10.54 -0.06
CA THR A 23 14.17 11.85 0.00
C THR A 23 14.61 12.60 1.27
N GLN A 24 14.52 13.93 1.26
CA GLN A 24 14.97 14.76 2.38
C GLN A 24 13.81 15.64 2.87
N MET A 25 12.85 15.02 3.53
CA MET A 25 11.79 15.75 4.23
C MET A 25 12.17 15.95 5.70
N ALA A 26 11.78 17.08 6.28
CA ALA A 26 11.88 17.30 7.71
C ALA A 26 10.83 16.44 8.42
N CYS A 27 11.27 15.54 9.27
CA CYS A 27 10.45 14.58 9.99
C CYS A 27 10.58 14.76 11.49
N PRO A 28 9.67 14.25 12.31
CA PRO A 28 9.85 14.17 13.75
C PRO A 28 11.17 13.47 14.12
N SER A 29 11.82 13.94 15.18
CA SER A 29 13.18 13.49 15.55
C SER A 29 13.31 11.98 15.76
N ASN A 30 12.27 11.34 16.29
CA ASN A 30 12.23 9.87 16.46
C ASN A 30 12.22 9.12 15.11
N ALA A 31 11.47 9.62 14.12
CA ALA A 31 11.45 9.04 12.78
C ALA A 31 12.80 9.22 12.08
N MET A 32 13.39 10.42 12.18
CA MET A 32 14.73 10.69 11.63
C MET A 32 15.82 9.83 12.27
N ALA A 33 15.72 9.55 13.57
CA ALA A 33 16.65 8.65 14.25
C ALA A 33 16.53 7.20 13.70
N GLN A 34 15.33 6.70 13.51
CA GLN A 34 15.10 5.37 12.90
C GLN A 34 15.60 5.31 11.46
N GLU A 35 15.33 6.35 10.67
CA GLU A 35 15.81 6.46 9.30
C GLU A 35 17.34 6.49 9.24
N GLY A 36 18.00 7.20 10.17
CA GLY A 36 19.46 7.23 10.28
C GLY A 36 20.06 5.86 10.57
N ILE A 37 19.43 5.06 11.44
CA ILE A 37 19.84 3.68 11.73
C ILE A 37 19.68 2.82 10.48
N ALA A 38 18.55 2.90 9.79
CA ALA A 38 18.30 2.14 8.56
C ALA A 38 19.27 2.56 7.44
N ALA A 39 19.48 3.85 7.25
CA ALA A 39 20.44 4.38 6.27
C ALA A 39 21.85 3.84 6.54
N GLY A 40 22.31 3.89 7.79
CA GLY A 40 23.63 3.37 8.17
C GLY A 40 23.81 1.86 7.94
N LEU A 41 22.72 1.10 7.96
CA LEU A 41 22.74 -0.34 7.65
C LEU A 41 22.78 -0.59 6.13
N PHE A 42 22.04 0.20 5.35
CA PHE A 42 21.83 -0.03 3.93
C PHE A 42 22.76 0.76 3.00
N GLU A 43 23.44 1.80 3.48
CA GLU A 43 24.41 2.55 2.68
C GLU A 43 25.69 1.74 2.47
N ASN A 44 25.89 1.21 1.28
CA ASN A 44 27.02 0.33 0.94
C ASN A 44 27.25 -0.77 1.98
N GLY A 45 26.15 -1.27 2.53
CA GLY A 45 26.13 -2.19 3.65
C GLY A 45 26.40 -3.62 3.22
N LYS A 46 26.90 -4.41 4.18
CA LYS A 46 27.02 -5.87 4.08
C LYS A 46 26.49 -6.47 5.37
N THR A 47 25.33 -7.13 5.29
CA THR A 47 24.62 -7.63 6.45
C THR A 47 24.32 -9.11 6.32
N ALA A 48 24.52 -9.86 7.40
CA ALA A 48 23.98 -11.21 7.52
C ALA A 48 22.47 -11.12 7.71
N PHE A 49 21.74 -12.09 7.18
CA PHE A 49 20.30 -12.15 7.36
C PHE A 49 19.83 -13.50 7.88
N ALA A 50 18.75 -13.48 8.66
CA ALA A 50 18.05 -14.67 9.12
C ALA A 50 16.54 -14.44 9.07
N PHE A 51 15.80 -15.44 8.56
CA PHE A 51 14.35 -15.47 8.61
C PHE A 51 13.88 -16.36 9.75
N ASP A 52 12.88 -15.90 10.50
CA ASP A 52 12.07 -16.72 11.38
C ASP A 52 10.64 -16.81 10.79
N MET A 53 10.28 -18.01 10.35
CA MET A 53 8.99 -18.35 9.74
C MET A 53 8.11 -19.16 10.69
N SER A 54 8.41 -19.19 12.00
CA SER A 54 7.63 -19.91 13.01
C SER A 54 6.18 -19.39 13.11
N SER A 55 5.97 -18.11 12.84
CA SER A 55 4.66 -17.51 12.70
C SER A 55 4.35 -17.24 11.22
N ALA A 56 3.34 -17.92 10.66
CA ALA A 56 2.93 -17.72 9.27
C ALA A 56 2.34 -16.31 9.02
N THR A 57 1.80 -15.66 10.04
CA THR A 57 1.16 -14.33 9.93
C THR A 57 2.11 -13.19 10.27
N GLN A 58 3.18 -13.46 11.01
CA GLN A 58 4.17 -12.48 11.45
C GLN A 58 5.60 -13.05 11.35
N PRO A 59 6.06 -13.43 10.16
CA PRO A 59 7.45 -13.83 9.99
C PRO A 59 8.37 -12.66 10.31
N THR A 60 9.59 -12.94 10.74
CA THR A 60 10.59 -11.88 10.95
C THR A 60 11.81 -12.05 10.07
N LEU A 61 12.40 -10.93 9.69
CA LEU A 61 13.70 -10.83 9.06
C LEU A 61 14.64 -10.10 10.02
N THR A 62 15.70 -10.74 10.44
CA THR A 62 16.76 -10.10 11.20
C THR A 62 17.95 -9.83 10.31
N LEU A 63 18.37 -8.58 10.21
CA LEU A 63 19.61 -8.14 9.58
C LEU A 63 20.65 -7.87 10.67
N THR A 64 21.88 -8.35 10.47
CA THR A 64 22.98 -8.13 11.41
C THR A 64 24.17 -7.55 10.65
N ASP A 65 24.64 -6.37 11.06
CA ASP A 65 25.80 -5.73 10.46
C ASP A 65 27.13 -6.34 10.94
N ALA A 66 28.24 -5.86 10.40
CA ALA A 66 29.57 -6.34 10.78
C ALA A 66 29.97 -6.00 12.24
N LYS A 67 29.26 -5.08 12.88
CA LYS A 67 29.47 -4.69 14.30
C LYS A 67 28.58 -5.47 15.26
N GLY A 68 27.72 -6.34 14.73
CA GLY A 68 26.76 -7.13 15.53
C GLY A 68 25.47 -6.36 15.86
N GLN A 69 25.24 -5.17 15.27
CA GLN A 69 23.98 -4.44 15.41
C GLN A 69 22.89 -5.17 14.64
N LYS A 70 21.73 -5.33 15.26
CA LYS A 70 20.60 -6.06 14.69
C LYS A 70 19.44 -5.12 14.42
N LEU A 71 18.86 -5.25 13.22
CA LEU A 71 17.53 -4.73 12.90
C LEU A 71 16.59 -5.90 12.64
N VAL A 72 15.43 -5.87 13.30
CA VAL A 72 14.37 -6.87 13.15
C VAL A 72 13.19 -6.22 12.42
N PHE A 73 12.79 -6.83 11.31
CA PHE A 73 11.63 -6.44 10.52
C PHE A 73 10.54 -7.49 10.70
N THR A 74 9.34 -7.04 11.01
CA THR A 74 8.17 -7.91 11.01
C THR A 74 7.56 -7.91 9.63
N GLY A 75 7.40 -9.08 9.03
CA GLY A 75 6.74 -9.26 7.75
C GLY A 75 5.23 -9.38 7.90
N SER A 76 4.52 -9.10 6.83
CA SER A 76 3.10 -9.40 6.67
C SER A 76 2.89 -10.14 5.36
N MET A 77 1.80 -10.89 5.27
CA MET A 77 1.43 -11.50 4.00
C MET A 77 1.12 -10.42 2.96
N THR A 78 1.64 -10.61 1.76
CA THR A 78 1.17 -9.80 0.63
C THR A 78 -0.29 -10.14 0.32
N PRO A 79 -1.06 -9.23 -0.29
CA PRO A 79 -2.44 -9.52 -0.69
C PRO A 79 -2.55 -10.74 -1.60
N GLU A 80 -1.60 -10.95 -2.52
CA GLU A 80 -1.54 -12.12 -3.40
C GLU A 80 -1.40 -13.43 -2.60
N ALA A 81 -0.57 -13.44 -1.58
CA ALA A 81 -0.39 -14.59 -0.68
C ALA A 81 -1.63 -14.80 0.20
N GLN A 82 -2.22 -13.72 0.72
CA GLN A 82 -3.40 -13.77 1.57
C GLN A 82 -4.63 -14.30 0.83
N TYR A 83 -4.89 -13.80 -0.39
CA TYR A 83 -6.06 -14.16 -1.19
C TYR A 83 -5.77 -15.30 -2.18
N GLN A 84 -4.52 -15.76 -2.28
CA GLN A 84 -4.08 -16.85 -3.17
C GLN A 84 -4.48 -16.65 -4.64
N THR A 85 -4.44 -15.40 -5.09
CA THR A 85 -4.76 -15.02 -6.47
C THR A 85 -4.02 -13.74 -6.85
N GLN A 86 -3.79 -13.54 -8.13
CA GLN A 86 -3.33 -12.26 -8.67
C GLN A 86 -4.51 -11.29 -8.66
N GLY A 87 -4.31 -10.13 -8.04
CA GLY A 87 -5.37 -9.13 -8.00
C GLY A 87 -5.64 -8.55 -9.38
N GLU A 88 -6.91 -8.37 -9.71
CA GLU A 88 -7.32 -7.62 -10.90
C GLU A 88 -7.09 -6.12 -10.67
N THR A 89 -6.44 -5.47 -11.62
CA THR A 89 -6.24 -4.01 -11.55
C THR A 89 -7.48 -3.29 -12.03
N ILE A 90 -8.06 -2.45 -11.18
CA ILE A 90 -9.15 -1.54 -11.51
C ILE A 90 -8.78 -0.11 -11.14
N PHE A 91 -9.43 0.85 -11.79
CA PHE A 91 -9.23 2.26 -11.51
C PHE A 91 -10.55 2.87 -11.09
N LEU A 92 -10.53 3.56 -9.96
CA LEU A 92 -11.70 4.21 -9.38
C LEU A 92 -11.43 5.71 -9.23
N GLU A 93 -12.33 6.50 -9.73
CA GLU A 93 -12.44 7.89 -9.33
C GLU A 93 -13.27 7.94 -8.06
N VAL A 94 -12.76 8.60 -7.03
CA VAL A 94 -13.39 8.72 -5.72
C VAL A 94 -13.81 10.17 -5.50
N SER A 95 -15.10 10.35 -5.21
CA SER A 95 -15.67 11.66 -4.90
C SER A 95 -15.16 12.16 -3.54
N PRO A 96 -14.96 13.48 -3.35
CA PRO A 96 -14.76 14.07 -2.03
C PRO A 96 -15.97 13.90 -1.12
N GLU A 97 -17.17 13.69 -1.67
CA GLU A 97 -18.39 13.49 -0.91
C GLU A 97 -18.65 12.00 -0.67
N THR A 98 -19.00 11.68 0.56
CA THR A 98 -19.53 10.36 0.95
C THR A 98 -21.04 10.42 1.13
N LYS A 99 -21.71 9.27 1.09
CA LYS A 99 -23.14 9.16 1.37
C LYS A 99 -23.46 8.12 2.43
N LYS A 100 -24.49 8.40 3.24
CA LYS A 100 -25.08 7.38 4.11
C LYS A 100 -25.70 6.29 3.24
N CYS A 101 -25.42 5.05 3.59
CA CYS A 101 -25.89 3.87 2.90
C CYS A 101 -26.21 2.76 3.90
N THR A 102 -26.91 1.72 3.45
CA THR A 102 -27.25 0.58 4.30
C THR A 102 -26.81 -0.69 3.58
N GLY A 103 -25.82 -1.37 4.16
CA GLY A 103 -25.42 -2.72 3.79
C GLY A 103 -26.02 -3.69 4.80
N VAL A 104 -25.21 -4.50 5.47
CA VAL A 104 -25.63 -5.32 6.62
C VAL A 104 -26.07 -4.41 7.79
N ALA A 105 -25.45 -3.26 7.93
CA ALA A 105 -25.77 -2.22 8.89
C ALA A 105 -25.67 -0.83 8.23
N PRO A 106 -26.27 0.22 8.85
CA PRO A 106 -26.06 1.59 8.41
C PRO A 106 -24.56 1.94 8.43
N GLN A 107 -24.07 2.52 7.33
CA GLN A 107 -22.66 2.91 7.19
C GLN A 107 -22.52 4.15 6.30
N THR A 108 -21.30 4.62 6.14
CA THR A 108 -20.95 5.66 5.18
C THR A 108 -20.22 5.02 3.99
N CYS A 109 -20.75 5.23 2.79
CA CYS A 109 -20.20 4.72 1.56
C CYS A 109 -19.39 5.79 0.82
N LEU A 110 -18.29 5.39 0.21
CA LEU A 110 -17.65 6.18 -0.83
C LEU A 110 -18.58 6.26 -2.04
N GLN A 111 -18.46 7.35 -2.81
CA GLN A 111 -19.03 7.46 -4.14
C GLN A 111 -17.89 7.29 -5.15
N VAL A 112 -18.01 6.32 -6.05
CA VAL A 112 -16.98 5.99 -7.02
C VAL A 112 -17.51 5.92 -8.43
N ARG A 113 -16.61 6.13 -9.41
CA ARG A 113 -16.82 5.84 -10.84
C ARG A 113 -15.67 4.98 -11.33
N GLU A 114 -15.96 3.95 -12.12
CA GLU A 114 -14.89 3.17 -12.74
C GLU A 114 -14.31 3.92 -13.94
N ILE A 115 -13.00 3.88 -14.07
CA ILE A 115 -12.25 4.41 -15.20
C ILE A 115 -11.53 3.27 -15.88
N LYS A 116 -11.56 3.24 -17.21
CA LYS A 116 -10.75 2.30 -18.00
C LYS A 116 -9.66 3.05 -18.75
N TYR A 117 -8.49 2.43 -18.78
CA TYR A 117 -7.33 2.88 -19.52
C TYR A 117 -6.98 1.83 -20.57
N ASP A 118 -6.41 2.26 -21.69
CA ASP A 118 -5.79 1.36 -22.65
C ASP A 118 -4.36 1.00 -22.26
N ASP A 119 -3.70 0.19 -23.08
CA ASP A 119 -2.32 -0.26 -22.87
C ASP A 119 -1.30 0.88 -22.93
N GLN A 120 -1.68 2.05 -23.45
CA GLN A 120 -0.86 3.25 -23.50
C GLN A 120 -1.11 4.20 -22.32
N GLY A 121 -2.02 3.83 -21.41
CA GLY A 121 -2.39 4.62 -20.24
C GLY A 121 -3.33 5.79 -20.56
N LEU A 122 -4.00 5.78 -21.71
CA LEU A 122 -5.00 6.78 -22.07
C LEU A 122 -6.38 6.37 -21.53
N LYS A 123 -7.12 7.34 -20.98
CA LYS A 123 -8.51 7.12 -20.53
C LYS A 123 -9.40 6.79 -21.72
N THR A 124 -9.99 5.61 -21.73
CA THR A 124 -10.91 5.15 -22.78
C THR A 124 -12.36 5.22 -22.36
N GLN A 125 -12.65 5.10 -21.08
CA GLN A 125 -14.01 5.13 -20.54
C GLN A 125 -13.98 5.69 -19.11
N VAL A 126 -15.00 6.48 -18.78
CA VAL A 126 -15.34 6.91 -17.41
C VAL A 126 -16.83 6.70 -17.24
N ASP A 127 -17.25 6.03 -16.18
CA ASP A 127 -18.67 5.87 -15.86
C ASP A 127 -19.31 7.25 -15.66
N LYS A 128 -20.54 7.41 -16.19
CA LYS A 128 -21.25 8.71 -16.09
C LYS A 128 -21.68 9.01 -14.67
N ASP A 129 -22.22 8.00 -13.99
CA ASP A 129 -22.88 8.16 -12.71
C ASP A 129 -22.01 7.69 -11.56
N TRP A 130 -22.10 8.39 -10.45
CA TRP A 130 -21.51 7.97 -9.19
C TRP A 130 -22.29 6.81 -8.61
N THR A 131 -21.59 5.75 -8.24
CA THR A 131 -22.14 4.58 -7.58
C THR A 131 -21.67 4.50 -6.12
N LEU A 132 -22.52 3.96 -5.24
CA LEU A 132 -22.15 3.74 -3.84
C LEU A 132 -21.22 2.53 -3.73
N PHE A 133 -20.10 2.74 -3.09
CA PHE A 133 -19.11 1.69 -2.86
C PHE A 133 -19.21 1.21 -1.40
N TYR A 134 -19.74 0.01 -1.22
CA TYR A 134 -20.08 -0.56 0.09
C TYR A 134 -18.88 -1.22 0.80
N ASN A 135 -17.80 -1.48 0.05
CA ASN A 135 -16.64 -2.19 0.58
C ASN A 135 -15.61 -1.22 1.15
N HIS A 136 -14.76 -1.74 2.02
CA HIS A 136 -13.56 -1.03 2.45
C HIS A 136 -12.43 -1.24 1.43
N ILE A 137 -11.65 -0.20 1.15
CA ILE A 137 -10.41 -0.28 0.37
C ILE A 137 -9.25 -0.23 1.35
N GLN A 138 -8.61 -1.37 1.57
CA GLN A 138 -7.47 -1.49 2.49
C GLN A 138 -6.32 -0.57 2.04
N GLY A 139 -5.79 0.22 2.97
CA GLY A 139 -4.69 1.15 2.70
C GLY A 139 -5.10 2.46 2.02
N PHE A 140 -6.40 2.69 1.78
CA PHE A 140 -6.91 3.94 1.24
C PHE A 140 -7.53 4.80 2.35
N GLU A 141 -7.12 6.07 2.40
CA GLU A 141 -7.71 7.09 3.28
C GLU A 141 -8.46 8.12 2.42
N HIS A 142 -9.75 8.23 2.69
CA HIS A 142 -10.62 9.19 2.01
C HIS A 142 -10.38 10.61 2.54
N SER A 143 -10.39 11.59 1.64
CA SER A 143 -10.33 13.02 1.95
C SER A 143 -11.60 13.73 1.46
N ASN A 144 -12.25 14.48 2.34
CA ASN A 144 -13.43 15.27 2.00
C ASN A 144 -13.12 16.49 1.10
N ASN A 145 -11.85 16.81 0.94
CA ASN A 145 -11.41 18.00 0.20
C ASN A 145 -10.79 17.64 -1.16
N GLU A 146 -10.71 16.36 -1.48
CA GLU A 146 -10.02 15.91 -2.68
C GLU A 146 -10.85 14.94 -3.49
N ARG A 147 -10.94 15.21 -4.78
CA ARG A 147 -11.25 14.21 -5.79
C ARG A 147 -9.98 13.41 -6.05
N GLN A 148 -10.07 12.09 -6.04
CA GLN A 148 -8.92 11.23 -6.25
C GLN A 148 -9.20 10.19 -7.33
N VAL A 149 -8.20 9.88 -8.16
CA VAL A 149 -8.21 8.69 -9.00
C VAL A 149 -7.20 7.72 -8.44
N ILE A 150 -7.67 6.54 -8.07
CA ILE A 150 -6.86 5.51 -7.44
C ILE A 150 -6.81 4.24 -8.28
N ARG A 151 -5.65 3.60 -8.29
CA ARG A 151 -5.47 2.24 -8.77
C ARG A 151 -5.67 1.29 -7.60
N VAL A 152 -6.52 0.31 -7.79
CA VAL A 152 -6.91 -0.66 -6.77
C VAL A 152 -6.69 -2.07 -7.30
N LYS A 153 -6.20 -2.96 -6.47
CA LYS A 153 -6.18 -4.39 -6.72
C LYS A 153 -7.42 -5.02 -6.11
N ARG A 154 -8.22 -5.69 -6.95
CA ARG A 154 -9.42 -6.43 -6.56
C ARG A 154 -9.10 -7.92 -6.50
N TYR A 155 -9.31 -8.54 -5.35
CA TYR A 155 -9.07 -9.95 -5.10
C TYR A 155 -10.38 -10.68 -4.86
N GLU A 156 -10.59 -11.80 -5.52
CA GLU A 156 -11.73 -12.66 -5.24
C GLU A 156 -11.47 -13.45 -3.95
N ILE A 157 -12.42 -13.40 -3.01
CA ILE A 157 -12.36 -14.15 -1.75
C ILE A 157 -12.93 -15.53 -1.98
N LYS A 158 -12.12 -16.55 -1.76
CA LYS A 158 -12.58 -17.94 -1.81
C LYS A 158 -13.48 -18.24 -0.60
N ASN A 159 -14.68 -18.72 -0.85
CA ASN A 159 -15.66 -19.09 0.19
C ASN A 159 -15.96 -17.92 1.18
N PRO A 160 -16.46 -16.78 0.70
CA PRO A 160 -16.83 -15.68 1.58
C PRO A 160 -17.99 -16.10 2.51
N ALA A 161 -18.03 -15.58 3.72
CA ALA A 161 -19.18 -15.74 4.61
C ALA A 161 -20.44 -15.14 3.98
N ALA A 162 -21.63 -15.54 4.45
CA ALA A 162 -22.91 -15.17 3.82
C ALA A 162 -23.16 -13.65 3.76
N ASP A 163 -22.59 -12.89 4.69
CA ASP A 163 -22.66 -11.43 4.81
C ASP A 163 -21.38 -10.71 4.35
N GLN A 164 -20.40 -11.44 3.86
CA GLN A 164 -19.13 -10.91 3.40
C GLN A 164 -19.14 -10.63 1.89
N SER A 165 -18.48 -9.56 1.48
CA SER A 165 -18.22 -9.29 0.07
C SER A 165 -17.45 -10.44 -0.59
N LYS A 166 -17.77 -10.72 -1.85
CA LYS A 166 -17.00 -11.66 -2.69
C LYS A 166 -15.60 -11.11 -3.04
N TYR A 167 -15.37 -9.84 -2.84
CA TYR A 167 -14.13 -9.18 -3.23
C TYR A 167 -13.52 -8.41 -2.07
N ALA A 168 -12.20 -8.46 -1.99
CA ALA A 168 -11.37 -7.55 -1.21
C ALA A 168 -10.71 -6.53 -2.14
N TYR A 169 -10.54 -5.31 -1.65
CA TYR A 169 -9.97 -4.20 -2.41
C TYR A 169 -8.76 -3.66 -1.65
N VAL A 170 -7.64 -3.54 -2.34
CA VAL A 170 -6.39 -3.03 -1.77
C VAL A 170 -5.91 -1.84 -2.60
N HIS A 171 -5.69 -0.71 -1.96
CA HIS A 171 -5.13 0.46 -2.59
C HIS A 171 -3.68 0.17 -3.03
N ASP A 172 -3.41 0.38 -4.29
CA ASP A 172 -2.08 0.20 -4.88
C ASP A 172 -1.37 1.55 -5.01
N MET A 173 -2.02 2.52 -5.63
CA MET A 173 -1.51 3.89 -5.72
C MET A 173 -2.61 4.91 -6.04
N THR A 174 -2.36 6.16 -5.66
CA THR A 174 -3.16 7.30 -6.11
C THR A 174 -2.52 7.91 -7.36
N ILE A 175 -3.30 7.99 -8.44
CA ILE A 175 -2.86 8.46 -9.76
C ILE A 175 -3.09 9.97 -9.91
N GLU A 176 -4.26 10.44 -9.49
CA GLU A 176 -4.64 11.86 -9.58
C GLU A 176 -5.19 12.33 -8.23
N ARG A 177 -4.86 13.56 -7.87
CA ARG A 177 -5.47 14.29 -6.75
C ARG A 177 -5.84 15.69 -7.23
N GLU A 178 -7.05 16.08 -6.95
CA GLU A 178 -7.54 17.43 -7.23
C GLU A 178 -8.22 17.98 -5.99
N THR A 179 -7.64 19.03 -5.42
CA THR A 179 -8.22 19.71 -4.27
C THR A 179 -9.44 20.50 -4.72
N ILE A 180 -10.60 20.16 -4.18
CA ILE A 180 -11.82 20.89 -4.41
C ILE A 180 -11.85 22.07 -3.42
N LYS A 181 -11.70 23.28 -3.92
CA LYS A 181 -11.92 24.48 -3.10
C LYS A 181 -13.37 24.44 -2.62
N GLY A 182 -13.56 24.23 -1.32
CA GLY A 182 -14.89 24.33 -0.73
C GLY A 182 -15.49 25.71 -1.07
N SER A 183 -16.72 25.74 -1.53
CA SER A 183 -17.52 26.95 -1.49
C SER A 183 -17.62 27.37 -0.01
N LEU A 184 -17.01 28.52 0.31
CA LEU A 184 -17.16 29.23 1.57
C LEU A 184 -18.65 29.50 1.85
#